data_efc2f4d65f8c1857005a5f6d0fbf2c52
#
_entry.id   efc2f4d65f8c1857005a5f6d0fbf2c52
#
_cell.length_a   1.000
_cell.length_b   1.000
_cell.length_c   1.000
_cell.angle_alpha   90.00
_cell.angle_beta   90.00
_cell.angle_gamma   90.00
#
_symmetry.space_group_name_H-M   'P 1'
#
loop_
_entity.id
_entity.type
_entity.pdbx_description
1 polymer ?
#
loop_
_entity_poly.entity_id
_entity_poly.type
_entity_poly.pdbx_seq_one_letter_code
_entity_poly.pdbx_strand_id
1 'polypeptide(L)'
;MTTENKQASASRLIDERIRDLDDWRGETLARMRSLILEAEPDMVEEWKWMGTPVWSLDGIVSTGEVYKTVVKLTFARGASLPDPAHLFNSSLEGNTRRAIDIQEGEQVNARAFKALVKAAVAFNMSTKKKKASKDKKPAKSTKPGTGRKPAQVVLLSGGNPQIAKGDGDEPVQRYIAAMPGWKRGVGEHLDRLIERAVPKVQKAVKWNSPFYGVEGNGYFLSFHVFTRYVKVTWFRGTSLKPMPPGASKDKHVRYLDIHEDDEIDDAQVTRWIKQAAAQPGYLAP
;
A
#
# COMPACT_ATOMS: atom_id res chain seq x y z
N MET A 1 -13.81 -8.10 19.57
CA MET A 1 -14.89 -7.56 18.69
C MET A 1 -15.07 -8.54 17.54
N THR A 2 -16.29 -9.04 17.35
CA THR A 2 -16.63 -9.93 16.23
C THR A 2 -16.62 -9.17 14.91
N THR A 3 -16.53 -9.90 13.79
CA THR A 3 -16.51 -9.30 12.44
C THR A 3 -17.77 -8.47 12.17
N GLU A 4 -18.93 -8.93 12.62
CA GLU A 4 -20.22 -8.23 12.52
C GLU A 4 -20.24 -6.89 13.25
N ASN A 5 -19.63 -6.82 14.43
CA ASN A 5 -19.56 -5.59 15.22
C ASN A 5 -18.63 -4.54 14.57
N LYS A 6 -17.59 -4.99 13.85
CA LYS A 6 -16.70 -4.10 13.08
C LYS A 6 -17.40 -3.55 11.84
N GLN A 7 -18.19 -4.37 11.15
CA GLN A 7 -18.94 -3.96 9.96
C GLN A 7 -20.04 -2.97 10.32
N ALA A 8 -20.85 -3.23 11.36
CA ALA A 8 -21.85 -2.30 11.86
C ALA A 8 -21.24 -0.94 12.27
N SER A 9 -20.05 -0.95 12.85
CA SER A 9 -19.30 0.27 13.18
C SER A 9 -18.83 1.01 11.92
N ALA A 10 -18.38 0.30 10.89
CA ALA A 10 -17.95 0.92 9.64
C ALA A 10 -19.10 1.55 8.87
N SER A 11 -20.23 0.85 8.74
CA SER A 11 -21.44 1.36 8.08
C SER A 11 -21.92 2.65 8.75
N ARG A 12 -21.91 2.70 10.09
CA ARG A 12 -22.28 3.92 10.83
C ARG A 12 -21.33 5.09 10.55
N LEU A 13 -20.02 4.84 10.49
CA LEU A 13 -19.04 5.88 10.16
C LEU A 13 -19.21 6.40 8.73
N ILE A 14 -19.61 5.54 7.81
CA ILE A 14 -19.94 5.93 6.43
C ILE A 14 -21.22 6.78 6.42
N ASP A 15 -22.25 6.41 7.19
CA ASP A 15 -23.48 7.20 7.34
C ASP A 15 -23.19 8.58 7.94
N GLU A 16 -22.36 8.65 8.97
CA GLU A 16 -21.91 9.91 9.58
C GLU A 16 -21.17 10.76 8.54
N ARG A 17 -20.25 10.17 7.80
CA ARG A 17 -19.51 10.87 6.75
C ARG A 17 -20.39 11.44 5.66
N ILE A 18 -21.38 10.68 5.18
CA ILE A 18 -22.35 11.12 4.16
C ILE A 18 -23.16 12.31 4.69
N ARG A 19 -23.62 12.25 5.93
CA ARG A 19 -24.40 13.29 6.58
C ARG A 19 -23.60 14.58 6.81
N ASP A 20 -22.33 14.43 7.24
CA ASP A 20 -21.44 15.55 7.55
C ASP A 20 -21.03 16.36 6.30
N LEU A 21 -21.18 15.78 5.11
CA LEU A 21 -20.90 16.51 3.86
C LEU A 21 -21.97 17.55 3.55
N ASP A 22 -23.23 17.25 3.87
CA ASP A 22 -24.41 18.15 3.75
C ASP A 22 -24.51 18.89 2.40
N ASP A 23 -24.02 18.23 1.33
CA ASP A 23 -24.06 18.76 -0.03
C ASP A 23 -24.12 17.63 -1.07
N TRP A 24 -24.08 17.98 -2.36
CA TRP A 24 -24.13 17.06 -3.50
C TRP A 24 -23.13 15.89 -3.41
N ARG A 25 -22.00 16.06 -2.71
CA ARG A 25 -20.97 15.01 -2.53
C ARG A 25 -21.49 13.93 -1.60
N GLY A 26 -22.20 14.30 -0.54
CA GLY A 26 -22.86 13.36 0.35
C GLY A 26 -23.93 12.54 -0.38
N GLU A 27 -24.78 13.21 -1.15
CA GLU A 27 -25.82 12.56 -1.97
C GLU A 27 -25.20 11.60 -3.00
N THR A 28 -24.13 12.04 -3.69
CA THR A 28 -23.40 11.22 -4.65
C THR A 28 -22.80 9.98 -3.98
N LEU A 29 -22.10 10.16 -2.86
CA LEU A 29 -21.48 9.04 -2.13
C LEU A 29 -22.55 8.05 -1.63
N ALA A 30 -23.68 8.54 -1.10
CA ALA A 30 -24.81 7.73 -0.67
C ALA A 30 -25.39 6.90 -1.83
N ARG A 31 -25.59 7.54 -2.99
CA ARG A 31 -26.09 6.86 -4.19
C ARG A 31 -25.13 5.77 -4.65
N MET A 32 -23.83 6.07 -4.74
CA MET A 32 -22.83 5.09 -5.18
C MET A 32 -22.70 3.92 -4.22
N ARG A 33 -22.77 4.16 -2.91
CA ARG A 33 -22.85 3.12 -1.87
C ARG A 33 -24.07 2.21 -2.09
N SER A 34 -25.26 2.79 -2.28
CA SER A 34 -26.49 2.01 -2.54
C SER A 34 -26.31 1.11 -3.75
N LEU A 35 -25.79 1.63 -4.85
CA LEU A 35 -25.53 0.84 -6.08
C LEU A 35 -24.51 -0.29 -5.87
N ILE A 36 -23.51 -0.10 -5.03
CA ILE A 36 -22.54 -1.15 -4.68
C ILE A 36 -23.22 -2.27 -3.90
N LEU A 37 -24.01 -1.93 -2.87
CA LEU A 37 -24.72 -2.90 -2.04
C LEU A 37 -25.86 -3.60 -2.79
N GLU A 38 -26.53 -2.91 -3.72
CA GLU A 38 -27.50 -3.52 -4.62
C GLU A 38 -26.86 -4.49 -5.62
N ALA A 39 -25.64 -4.20 -6.09
CA ALA A 39 -24.92 -5.09 -6.98
C ALA A 39 -24.48 -6.38 -6.29
N GLU A 40 -23.99 -6.26 -5.06
CA GLU A 40 -23.45 -7.36 -4.26
C GLU A 40 -23.89 -7.18 -2.80
N PRO A 41 -25.01 -7.81 -2.37
CA PRO A 41 -25.51 -7.71 -0.99
C PRO A 41 -24.54 -8.21 0.08
N ASP A 42 -23.64 -9.12 -0.26
CA ASP A 42 -22.60 -9.66 0.63
C ASP A 42 -21.36 -8.75 0.73
N MET A 43 -21.40 -7.55 0.15
CA MET A 43 -20.30 -6.59 0.22
C MET A 43 -20.03 -6.16 1.65
N VAL A 44 -18.78 -6.29 2.08
CA VAL A 44 -18.35 -5.86 3.40
C VAL A 44 -17.94 -4.39 3.34
N GLU A 45 -18.54 -3.58 4.18
CA GLU A 45 -18.17 -2.19 4.38
C GLU A 45 -17.07 -2.08 5.44
N GLU A 46 -16.04 -1.30 5.14
CA GLU A 46 -14.92 -1.05 6.04
C GLU A 46 -14.62 0.45 6.09
N TRP A 47 -14.10 0.90 7.22
CA TRP A 47 -13.63 2.27 7.41
C TRP A 47 -12.12 2.24 7.59
N LYS A 48 -11.37 2.79 6.64
CA LYS A 48 -9.90 2.68 6.62
C LYS A 48 -9.22 4.04 6.45
N TRP A 49 -7.92 4.04 6.74
CA TRP A 49 -7.01 5.16 6.49
C TRP A 49 -7.51 6.52 7.01
N MET A 50 -8.09 6.52 8.22
CA MET A 50 -8.56 7.71 8.92
C MET A 50 -9.69 8.48 8.19
N GLY A 51 -10.56 7.78 7.46
CA GLY A 51 -11.72 8.46 6.89
C GLY A 51 -12.19 8.01 5.52
N THR A 52 -11.72 6.86 5.03
CA THR A 52 -12.08 6.37 3.70
C THR A 52 -13.05 5.19 3.78
N PRO A 53 -14.26 5.31 3.22
CA PRO A 53 -15.13 4.17 2.93
C PRO A 53 -14.45 3.18 2.00
N VAL A 54 -14.50 1.90 2.35
CA VAL A 54 -13.95 0.80 1.55
C VAL A 54 -14.97 -0.31 1.44
N TRP A 55 -15.18 -0.80 0.24
CA TRP A 55 -16.06 -1.93 -0.06
C TRP A 55 -15.20 -3.12 -0.49
N SER A 56 -15.38 -4.24 0.20
CA SER A 56 -14.56 -5.44 0.04
C SER A 56 -15.41 -6.69 -0.09
N LEU A 57 -15.07 -7.55 -1.05
CA LEU A 57 -15.57 -8.92 -1.15
C LEU A 57 -14.45 -9.77 -1.79
N ASP A 58 -13.93 -10.74 -1.03
CA ASP A 58 -12.73 -11.50 -1.37
C ASP A 58 -11.49 -10.64 -1.75
N GLY A 59 -11.44 -9.44 -1.21
CA GLY A 59 -10.44 -8.40 -1.44
C GLY A 59 -11.09 -7.03 -1.66
N ILE A 60 -10.31 -5.97 -1.68
CA ILE A 60 -10.83 -4.63 -1.91
C ILE A 60 -11.39 -4.55 -3.35
N VAL A 61 -12.66 -4.16 -3.45
CA VAL A 61 -13.35 -3.87 -4.70
C VAL A 61 -13.17 -2.40 -5.04
N SER A 62 -13.64 -1.51 -4.17
CA SER A 62 -13.59 -0.07 -4.38
C SER A 62 -13.39 0.70 -3.08
N THR A 63 -12.88 1.93 -3.22
CA THR A 63 -12.85 2.95 -2.15
C THR A 63 -13.65 4.16 -2.59
N GLY A 64 -14.17 4.93 -1.62
CA GLY A 64 -14.91 6.18 -1.85
C GLY A 64 -14.18 7.35 -1.20
N GLU A 65 -13.50 8.16 -2.00
CA GLU A 65 -12.85 9.37 -1.53
C GLU A 65 -13.67 10.60 -1.92
N VAL A 66 -13.74 11.57 -1.01
CA VAL A 66 -14.43 12.83 -1.25
C VAL A 66 -13.45 13.98 -1.21
N TYR A 67 -13.33 14.68 -2.32
CA TYR A 67 -12.51 15.88 -2.49
C TYR A 67 -13.39 17.12 -2.59
N LYS A 68 -12.78 18.29 -2.73
CA LYS A 68 -13.51 19.56 -2.78
C LYS A 68 -14.51 19.64 -3.95
N THR A 69 -14.14 19.12 -5.11
CA THR A 69 -14.90 19.25 -6.36
C THR A 69 -15.27 17.91 -7.01
N VAL A 70 -14.99 16.80 -6.36
CA VAL A 70 -15.20 15.49 -6.95
C VAL A 70 -15.43 14.41 -5.88
N VAL A 71 -16.34 13.48 -6.13
CA VAL A 71 -16.45 12.19 -5.45
C VAL A 71 -15.76 11.15 -6.33
N LYS A 72 -14.75 10.48 -5.77
CA LYS A 72 -13.91 9.52 -6.51
C LYS A 72 -14.17 8.10 -6.03
N LEU A 73 -14.53 7.22 -6.94
CA LEU A 73 -14.61 5.78 -6.71
C LEU A 73 -13.39 5.10 -7.33
N THR A 74 -12.46 4.59 -6.50
CA THR A 74 -11.25 3.92 -6.98
C THR A 74 -11.39 2.42 -6.91
N PHE A 75 -11.39 1.75 -8.06
CA PHE A 75 -11.41 0.29 -8.17
C PHE A 75 -9.99 -0.28 -8.05
N ALA A 76 -9.77 -1.13 -7.06
CA ALA A 76 -8.45 -1.65 -6.70
C ALA A 76 -7.77 -2.45 -7.84
N ARG A 77 -8.56 -3.09 -8.70
CA ARG A 77 -8.11 -3.87 -9.86
C ARG A 77 -8.68 -3.33 -11.18
N GLY A 78 -9.07 -2.08 -11.23
CA GLY A 78 -9.78 -1.45 -12.34
C GLY A 78 -9.13 -1.65 -13.71
N ALA A 79 -7.79 -1.65 -13.78
CA ALA A 79 -7.06 -1.89 -15.03
C ALA A 79 -7.27 -3.28 -15.65
N SER A 80 -7.78 -4.24 -14.88
CA SER A 80 -8.05 -5.62 -15.33
C SER A 80 -9.54 -5.89 -15.53
N LEU A 81 -10.40 -4.88 -15.34
CA LEU A 81 -11.85 -5.03 -15.46
C LEU A 81 -12.33 -4.63 -16.86
N PRO A 82 -13.33 -5.32 -17.41
CA PRO A 82 -14.03 -4.87 -18.61
C PRO A 82 -14.86 -3.62 -18.27
N ASP A 83 -14.68 -2.57 -19.04
CA ASP A 83 -15.43 -1.32 -18.92
C ASP A 83 -15.99 -0.88 -20.29
N PRO A 84 -16.94 -1.61 -20.85
CA PRO A 84 -17.51 -1.28 -22.17
C PRO A 84 -18.34 0.01 -22.19
N ALA A 85 -18.72 0.51 -21.02
CA ALA A 85 -19.45 1.76 -20.85
C ALA A 85 -18.52 2.98 -20.60
N HIS A 86 -17.20 2.77 -20.61
CA HIS A 86 -16.19 3.81 -20.39
C HIS A 86 -16.44 4.64 -19.13
N LEU A 87 -16.78 3.97 -18.03
CA LEU A 87 -17.02 4.63 -16.75
C LEU A 87 -15.73 5.16 -16.11
N PHE A 88 -14.60 4.46 -16.32
CA PHE A 88 -13.32 4.94 -15.81
C PHE A 88 -12.86 6.17 -16.58
N ASN A 89 -12.77 7.29 -15.86
CA ASN A 89 -12.35 8.59 -16.39
C ASN A 89 -11.12 9.17 -15.65
N SER A 90 -10.57 8.44 -14.66
CA SER A 90 -9.46 8.90 -13.83
C SER A 90 -8.52 7.74 -13.48
N SER A 91 -7.27 8.06 -13.13
CA SER A 91 -6.21 7.07 -12.82
C SER A 91 -5.93 6.12 -13.98
N LEU A 92 -6.02 6.58 -15.22
CA LEU A 92 -5.95 5.75 -16.43
C LEU A 92 -4.54 5.25 -16.73
N GLU A 93 -3.50 5.94 -16.29
CA GLU A 93 -2.09 5.58 -16.50
C GLU A 93 -1.59 4.46 -15.57
N GLY A 94 -2.34 4.13 -14.51
CA GLY A 94 -1.96 3.13 -13.52
C GLY A 94 -2.09 1.69 -14.04
N ASN A 95 -1.15 0.82 -13.73
CA ASN A 95 -1.17 -0.60 -14.16
C ASN A 95 -2.18 -1.47 -13.39
N THR A 96 -2.80 -0.96 -12.32
CA THR A 96 -3.67 -1.76 -11.45
C THR A 96 -5.00 -1.09 -11.15
N ARG A 97 -4.98 0.18 -10.78
CA ARG A 97 -6.17 0.93 -10.37
C ARG A 97 -6.77 1.68 -11.54
N ARG A 98 -8.08 1.92 -11.46
CA ARG A 98 -8.83 2.88 -12.27
C ARG A 98 -9.82 3.57 -11.36
N ALA A 99 -10.21 4.78 -11.69
CA ALA A 99 -11.18 5.52 -10.89
C ALA A 99 -12.27 6.15 -11.75
N ILE A 100 -13.39 6.38 -11.10
CA ILE A 100 -14.50 7.17 -11.60
C ILE A 100 -14.54 8.44 -10.76
N ASP A 101 -14.23 9.57 -11.35
CA ASP A 101 -14.39 10.89 -10.77
C ASP A 101 -15.77 11.41 -11.17
N ILE A 102 -16.57 11.79 -10.17
CA ILE A 102 -17.95 12.26 -10.34
C ILE A 102 -17.98 13.72 -9.87
N GLN A 103 -18.29 14.64 -10.76
CA GLN A 103 -18.44 16.06 -10.46
C GLN A 103 -19.90 16.38 -10.11
N GLU A 104 -20.13 17.62 -9.63
CA GLU A 104 -21.47 18.10 -9.32
C GLU A 104 -22.38 18.03 -10.54
N GLY A 105 -23.58 17.47 -10.36
CA GLY A 105 -24.56 17.29 -11.44
C GLY A 105 -24.32 16.10 -12.37
N GLU A 106 -23.16 15.42 -12.29
CA GLU A 106 -22.89 14.22 -13.08
C GLU A 106 -23.64 13.01 -12.55
N GLN A 107 -24.18 12.22 -13.48
CA GLN A 107 -24.87 10.97 -13.16
C GLN A 107 -24.16 9.76 -13.74
N VAL A 108 -23.77 8.84 -12.89
CA VAL A 108 -23.23 7.54 -13.30
C VAL A 108 -24.38 6.61 -13.72
N ASN A 109 -24.22 5.95 -14.87
CA ASN A 109 -25.16 4.94 -15.31
C ASN A 109 -25.23 3.76 -14.32
N ALA A 110 -26.33 3.63 -13.61
CA ALA A 110 -26.49 2.68 -12.51
C ALA A 110 -26.33 1.21 -12.98
N ARG A 111 -26.83 0.86 -14.18
CA ARG A 111 -26.73 -0.50 -14.73
C ARG A 111 -25.27 -0.84 -15.05
N ALA A 112 -24.59 0.06 -15.73
CA ALA A 112 -23.18 -0.12 -16.10
C ALA A 112 -22.29 -0.17 -14.85
N PHE A 113 -22.54 0.69 -13.88
CA PHE A 113 -21.80 0.71 -12.61
C PHE A 113 -21.98 -0.59 -11.82
N LYS A 114 -23.21 -1.09 -11.67
CA LYS A 114 -23.48 -2.38 -11.02
C LYS A 114 -22.82 -3.55 -11.76
N ALA A 115 -22.77 -3.52 -13.08
CA ALA A 115 -22.04 -4.53 -13.85
C ALA A 115 -20.53 -4.48 -13.60
N LEU A 116 -19.95 -3.28 -13.47
CA LEU A 116 -18.54 -3.08 -13.13
C LEU A 116 -18.19 -3.59 -11.72
N VAL A 117 -19.06 -3.33 -10.73
CA VAL A 117 -18.91 -3.87 -9.36
C VAL A 117 -18.91 -5.40 -9.38
N LYS A 118 -19.87 -6.02 -10.05
CA LYS A 118 -19.93 -7.49 -10.22
C LYS A 118 -18.69 -8.06 -10.89
N ALA A 119 -18.19 -7.40 -11.93
CA ALA A 119 -16.95 -7.81 -12.60
C ALA A 119 -15.74 -7.74 -11.65
N ALA A 120 -15.67 -6.72 -10.79
CA ALA A 120 -14.60 -6.57 -9.80
C ALA A 120 -14.64 -7.68 -8.75
N VAL A 121 -15.82 -8.04 -8.25
CA VAL A 121 -16.00 -9.16 -7.32
C VAL A 121 -15.62 -10.48 -7.97
N ALA A 122 -16.11 -10.75 -9.17
CA ALA A 122 -15.77 -11.97 -9.93
C ALA A 122 -14.25 -12.10 -10.16
N PHE A 123 -13.58 -10.98 -10.45
CA PHE A 123 -12.13 -10.94 -10.58
C PHE A 123 -11.42 -11.31 -9.27
N ASN A 124 -11.84 -10.75 -8.13
CA ASN A 124 -11.29 -11.06 -6.82
C ASN A 124 -11.45 -12.56 -6.48
N MET A 125 -12.65 -13.11 -6.67
CA MET A 125 -12.96 -14.53 -6.45
C MET A 125 -12.10 -15.46 -7.32
N SER A 126 -11.91 -15.11 -8.60
CA SER A 126 -11.10 -15.90 -9.55
C SER A 126 -9.63 -15.95 -9.13
N THR A 127 -9.12 -14.84 -8.61
CA THR A 127 -7.73 -14.72 -8.16
C THR A 127 -7.50 -15.53 -6.87
N LYS A 128 -8.48 -15.56 -5.97
CA LYS A 128 -8.47 -16.38 -4.75
C LYS A 128 -8.50 -17.87 -5.08
N LYS A 129 -9.34 -18.31 -6.02
CA LYS A 129 -9.40 -19.72 -6.49
C LYS A 129 -8.07 -20.15 -7.10
N LYS A 130 -7.44 -19.33 -7.93
CA LYS A 130 -6.11 -19.61 -8.52
C LYS A 130 -5.02 -19.72 -7.47
N LYS A 131 -5.07 -18.96 -6.37
CA LYS A 131 -4.15 -19.04 -5.26
C LYS A 131 -4.38 -20.32 -4.45
N ALA A 132 -5.62 -20.64 -4.10
CA ALA A 132 -5.99 -21.85 -3.37
C ALA A 132 -5.66 -23.15 -4.14
N SER A 133 -5.76 -23.16 -5.47
CA SER A 133 -5.40 -24.30 -6.31
C SER A 133 -3.89 -24.52 -6.44
N LYS A 134 -3.08 -23.46 -6.29
CA LYS A 134 -1.61 -23.57 -6.22
C LYS A 134 -1.13 -24.14 -4.88
N ASP A 135 -1.84 -23.86 -3.80
CA ASP A 135 -1.50 -24.31 -2.45
C ASP A 135 -1.92 -25.76 -2.15
N LYS A 136 -2.79 -26.37 -3.02
CA LYS A 136 -3.29 -27.74 -2.87
C LYS A 136 -2.56 -28.82 -3.67
N LYS A 137 -1.41 -28.51 -4.31
CA LYS A 137 -0.64 -29.53 -4.99
C LYS A 137 0.22 -30.29 -3.97
N PRO A 138 0.03 -31.61 -3.77
CA PRO A 138 0.81 -32.34 -2.77
C PRO A 138 2.29 -32.32 -3.12
N ALA A 139 3.11 -32.11 -2.11
CA ALA A 139 4.56 -32.17 -2.22
C ALA A 139 4.99 -33.57 -2.67
N LYS A 140 5.37 -33.71 -3.92
CA LYS A 140 6.13 -34.86 -4.42
C LYS A 140 7.58 -34.64 -4.04
N SER A 141 8.08 -35.49 -3.16
CA SER A 141 9.49 -35.58 -2.83
C SER A 141 10.29 -35.83 -4.11
N THR A 142 11.16 -34.92 -4.48
CA THR A 142 12.20 -35.17 -5.49
C THR A 142 13.46 -34.39 -5.13
N LYS A 143 14.55 -35.14 -5.26
CA LYS A 143 15.97 -34.85 -5.12
C LYS A 143 16.40 -33.41 -5.58
N PRO A 144 17.55 -32.93 -5.09
CA PRO A 144 18.05 -31.61 -5.43
C PRO A 144 18.45 -31.55 -6.91
N GLY A 145 17.76 -30.75 -7.68
CA GLY A 145 17.99 -30.51 -9.10
C GLY A 145 18.00 -29.01 -9.39
N THR A 146 19.10 -28.58 -9.93
CA THR A 146 19.50 -27.28 -10.43
C THR A 146 18.40 -26.45 -11.12
N GLY A 147 18.34 -25.16 -10.79
CA GLY A 147 17.89 -24.12 -11.73
C GLY A 147 16.40 -23.81 -11.80
N ARG A 148 15.79 -23.32 -10.72
CA ARG A 148 14.51 -22.59 -10.82
C ARG A 148 14.81 -21.09 -10.86
N LYS A 149 14.52 -20.46 -12.03
CA LYS A 149 14.47 -18.98 -12.10
C LYS A 149 13.55 -18.46 -10.99
N PRO A 150 13.98 -17.51 -10.16
CA PRO A 150 13.12 -16.91 -9.14
C PRO A 150 11.90 -16.29 -9.79
N ALA A 151 10.72 -16.47 -9.19
CA ALA A 151 9.49 -15.83 -9.66
C ALA A 151 9.71 -14.33 -9.73
N GLN A 152 9.48 -13.75 -10.90
CA GLN A 152 9.71 -12.32 -11.17
C GLN A 152 8.83 -11.48 -10.23
N VAL A 153 9.47 -10.68 -9.39
CA VAL A 153 8.77 -9.77 -8.46
C VAL A 153 8.07 -8.68 -9.25
N VAL A 154 6.80 -8.45 -8.96
CA VAL A 154 6.02 -7.38 -9.58
C VAL A 154 6.48 -6.03 -9.02
N LEU A 155 6.76 -5.08 -9.91
CA LEU A 155 7.04 -3.70 -9.51
C LEU A 155 5.73 -2.88 -9.50
N LEU A 156 5.51 -2.15 -8.43
CA LEU A 156 4.41 -1.20 -8.29
C LEU A 156 4.71 0.10 -9.05
N SER A 157 3.74 1.01 -9.10
CA SER A 157 3.95 2.37 -9.61
C SER A 157 5.16 3.02 -8.93
N GLY A 158 6.02 3.67 -9.72
CA GLY A 158 7.29 4.22 -9.23
C GLY A 158 8.43 3.20 -9.16
N GLY A 159 8.19 1.92 -9.54
CA GLY A 159 9.20 0.86 -9.54
C GLY A 159 9.42 0.21 -8.18
N ASN A 160 8.53 0.44 -7.21
CA ASN A 160 8.65 -0.17 -5.89
C ASN A 160 8.33 -1.67 -5.93
N PRO A 161 9.20 -2.55 -5.39
CA PRO A 161 8.95 -3.99 -5.37
C PRO A 161 7.72 -4.36 -4.53
N GLN A 162 6.85 -5.19 -5.10
CA GLN A 162 5.72 -5.77 -4.37
C GLN A 162 6.17 -7.04 -3.65
N ILE A 163 6.53 -6.92 -2.38
CA ILE A 163 6.92 -8.03 -1.53
C ILE A 163 5.85 -8.25 -0.45
N ALA A 164 5.52 -9.51 -0.22
CA ALA A 164 4.59 -9.86 0.86
C ALA A 164 5.13 -9.40 2.22
N LYS A 165 4.23 -8.94 3.10
CA LYS A 165 4.56 -8.63 4.50
C LYS A 165 5.22 -9.85 5.15
N GLY A 166 6.33 -9.63 5.84
CA GLY A 166 7.06 -10.68 6.54
C GLY A 166 8.12 -10.09 7.45
N ASP A 167 8.42 -10.80 8.52
CA ASP A 167 9.46 -10.44 9.47
C ASP A 167 10.75 -11.21 9.15
N GLY A 168 11.88 -10.65 9.55
CA GLY A 168 13.22 -11.21 9.34
C GLY A 168 13.94 -10.65 8.12
N ASP A 169 15.14 -11.18 7.87
CA ASP A 169 16.04 -10.73 6.81
C ASP A 169 15.56 -11.15 5.40
N GLU A 170 15.08 -12.37 5.24
CA GLU A 170 14.71 -12.94 3.94
C GLU A 170 13.75 -12.04 3.11
N PRO A 171 12.62 -11.54 3.65
CA PRO A 171 11.74 -10.66 2.88
C PRO A 171 12.41 -9.32 2.53
N VAL A 172 13.31 -8.80 3.36
CA VAL A 172 14.07 -7.57 3.08
C VAL A 172 15.07 -7.79 1.95
N GLN A 173 15.81 -8.89 1.96
CA GLN A 173 16.73 -9.25 0.87
C GLN A 173 15.99 -9.48 -0.46
N ARG A 174 14.82 -10.09 -0.43
CA ARG A 174 13.96 -10.21 -1.62
C ARG A 174 13.50 -8.86 -2.16
N TYR A 175 13.18 -7.92 -1.27
CA TYR A 175 12.83 -6.56 -1.69
C TYR A 175 14.02 -5.88 -2.35
N ILE A 176 15.19 -5.91 -1.72
CA ILE A 176 16.42 -5.29 -2.23
C ILE A 176 16.81 -5.89 -3.59
N ALA A 177 16.80 -7.22 -3.70
CA ALA A 177 17.09 -7.91 -4.95
C ALA A 177 16.15 -7.54 -6.10
N ALA A 178 14.92 -7.14 -5.78
CA ALA A 178 13.90 -6.74 -6.76
C ALA A 178 13.88 -5.23 -7.05
N MET A 179 14.68 -4.41 -6.36
CA MET A 179 14.79 -2.98 -6.65
C MET A 179 15.35 -2.76 -8.06
N PRO A 180 14.75 -1.86 -8.87
CA PRO A 180 15.13 -1.68 -10.26
C PRO A 180 16.40 -0.83 -10.42
N GLY A 181 17.27 -1.24 -11.35
CA GLY A 181 18.46 -0.48 -11.78
C GLY A 181 19.38 -0.12 -10.61
N TRP A 182 19.90 1.10 -10.64
CA TRP A 182 20.84 1.65 -9.65
C TRP A 182 20.30 1.60 -8.19
N LYS A 183 18.99 1.64 -8.01
CA LYS A 183 18.33 1.65 -6.68
C LYS A 183 18.64 0.39 -5.88
N ARG A 184 18.86 -0.74 -6.56
CA ARG A 184 19.29 -1.97 -5.90
C ARG A 184 20.61 -1.77 -5.16
N GLY A 185 21.61 -1.14 -5.81
CA GLY A 185 22.88 -0.81 -5.18
C GLY A 185 22.71 0.06 -3.94
N VAL A 186 21.80 1.05 -3.99
CA VAL A 186 21.45 1.88 -2.84
C VAL A 186 20.84 1.04 -1.71
N GLY A 187 19.90 0.14 -2.04
CA GLY A 187 19.29 -0.74 -1.04
C GLY A 187 20.29 -1.66 -0.36
N GLU A 188 21.17 -2.31 -1.13
CA GLU A 188 22.25 -3.16 -0.62
C GLU A 188 23.24 -2.37 0.24
N HIS A 189 23.52 -1.13 -0.15
CA HIS A 189 24.43 -0.25 0.60
C HIS A 189 23.83 0.18 1.95
N LEU A 190 22.60 0.64 1.95
CA LEU A 190 21.87 1.02 3.17
C LEU A 190 21.75 -0.16 4.14
N ASP A 191 21.38 -1.34 3.65
CA ASP A 191 21.25 -2.55 4.46
C ASP A 191 22.57 -2.88 5.19
N ARG A 192 23.70 -2.86 4.47
CA ARG A 192 25.04 -3.07 5.05
C ARG A 192 25.40 -2.02 6.10
N LEU A 193 25.09 -0.73 5.86
CA LEU A 193 25.35 0.33 6.85
C LEU A 193 24.53 0.12 8.12
N ILE A 194 23.26 -0.26 7.96
CA ILE A 194 22.35 -0.49 9.09
C ILE A 194 22.82 -1.68 9.91
N GLU A 195 23.16 -2.82 9.28
CA GLU A 195 23.67 -4.01 9.99
C GLU A 195 24.97 -3.74 10.76
N ARG A 196 25.89 -2.99 10.15
CA ARG A 196 27.15 -2.61 10.82
C ARG A 196 26.91 -1.67 12.03
N ALA A 197 25.95 -0.75 11.90
CA ALA A 197 25.67 0.22 12.94
C ALA A 197 24.84 -0.38 14.08
N VAL A 198 23.98 -1.36 13.79
CA VAL A 198 23.05 -2.03 14.71
C VAL A 198 23.10 -3.56 14.49
N PRO A 199 24.09 -4.27 15.11
CA PRO A 199 24.34 -5.70 14.83
C PRO A 199 23.16 -6.65 15.09
N LYS A 200 22.19 -6.26 15.93
CA LYS A 200 20.96 -7.02 16.21
C LYS A 200 19.72 -6.33 15.68
N VAL A 201 19.87 -5.70 14.51
CA VAL A 201 18.75 -5.00 13.87
C VAL A 201 17.62 -5.97 13.52
N GLN A 202 16.41 -5.62 13.94
CA GLN A 202 15.21 -6.30 13.47
C GLN A 202 14.84 -5.79 12.08
N LYS A 203 14.58 -6.71 11.17
CA LYS A 203 14.19 -6.43 9.81
C LYS A 203 12.77 -6.93 9.53
N ALA A 204 12.02 -6.22 8.73
CA ALA A 204 10.71 -6.66 8.24
C ALA A 204 10.38 -6.00 6.91
N VAL A 205 9.48 -6.59 6.13
CA VAL A 205 8.78 -5.89 5.05
C VAL A 205 7.36 -5.59 5.48
N LYS A 206 7.01 -4.31 5.50
CA LYS A 206 5.65 -3.81 5.77
C LYS A 206 5.30 -2.77 4.71
N TRP A 207 4.05 -2.77 4.24
CA TRP A 207 3.58 -1.84 3.17
C TRP A 207 4.51 -1.74 1.96
N ASN A 208 5.01 -2.90 1.50
CA ASN A 208 5.98 -3.01 0.40
C ASN A 208 7.24 -2.14 0.61
N SER A 209 7.77 -2.11 1.81
CA SER A 209 8.98 -1.37 2.16
C SER A 209 9.76 -2.13 3.23
N PRO A 210 11.09 -2.12 3.20
CA PRO A 210 11.92 -2.60 4.30
C PRO A 210 11.80 -1.68 5.51
N PHE A 211 11.69 -2.28 6.68
CA PHE A 211 11.67 -1.64 7.98
C PHE A 211 12.80 -2.19 8.84
N TYR A 212 13.48 -1.30 9.54
CA TYR A 212 14.59 -1.62 10.41
C TYR A 212 14.31 -1.10 11.83
N GLY A 213 14.44 -1.97 12.81
CA GLY A 213 14.08 -1.69 14.19
C GLY A 213 15.02 -2.31 15.22
N VAL A 214 14.70 -2.08 16.48
CA VAL A 214 15.35 -2.72 17.62
C VAL A 214 14.28 -3.47 18.41
N GLU A 215 14.60 -4.67 18.87
CA GLU A 215 13.68 -5.51 19.64
C GLU A 215 13.12 -4.77 20.85
N GLY A 216 11.79 -4.81 20.99
CA GLY A 216 11.09 -4.10 22.06
C GLY A 216 11.01 -2.58 21.92
N ASN A 217 11.73 -1.98 20.94
CA ASN A 217 11.81 -0.53 20.77
C ASN A 217 11.14 0.01 19.50
N GLY A 218 10.68 -0.88 18.61
CA GLY A 218 10.02 -0.52 17.35
C GLY A 218 11.00 -0.16 16.23
N TYR A 219 10.44 0.32 15.09
CA TYR A 219 11.21 0.61 13.88
C TYR A 219 11.72 2.05 13.88
N PHE A 220 12.99 2.23 13.60
CA PHE A 220 13.63 3.56 13.57
C PHE A 220 13.79 4.09 12.12
N LEU A 221 13.82 3.20 11.12
CA LEU A 221 14.05 3.53 9.73
C LEU A 221 13.24 2.63 8.80
N SER A 222 12.86 3.19 7.66
CA SER A 222 12.32 2.46 6.51
C SER A 222 12.85 3.11 5.22
N PHE A 223 12.88 2.39 4.08
CA PHE A 223 13.08 3.03 2.80
C PHE A 223 12.09 2.52 1.74
N HIS A 224 11.84 3.36 0.72
CA HIS A 224 10.87 3.11 -0.32
C HIS A 224 11.38 3.57 -1.67
N VAL A 225 11.10 2.79 -2.73
CA VAL A 225 11.51 3.11 -4.10
C VAL A 225 10.46 3.99 -4.77
N PHE A 226 10.89 5.15 -5.27
CA PHE A 226 10.13 6.02 -6.16
C PHE A 226 10.75 6.02 -7.56
N THR A 227 10.06 6.61 -8.54
CA THR A 227 10.52 6.63 -9.95
C THR A 227 11.94 7.16 -10.09
N ARG A 228 12.29 8.26 -9.41
CA ARG A 228 13.55 8.98 -9.58
C ARG A 228 14.49 8.96 -8.39
N TYR A 229 14.09 8.37 -7.26
CA TYR A 229 14.90 8.34 -6.03
C TYR A 229 14.49 7.18 -5.12
N VAL A 230 15.34 6.89 -4.15
CA VAL A 230 15.04 6.06 -2.98
C VAL A 230 14.82 6.99 -1.80
N LYS A 231 13.66 6.91 -1.16
CA LYS A 231 13.35 7.71 0.03
C LYS A 231 13.67 6.92 1.29
N VAL A 232 14.57 7.43 2.10
CA VAL A 232 14.82 6.93 3.46
C VAL A 232 13.97 7.73 4.44
N THR A 233 13.20 7.04 5.27
CA THR A 233 12.30 7.61 6.26
C THR A 233 12.87 7.40 7.66
N TRP A 234 13.09 8.47 8.39
CA TRP A 234 13.51 8.47 9.79
C TRP A 234 12.31 8.81 10.67
N PHE A 235 11.79 7.85 11.43
CA PHE A 235 10.56 8.02 12.22
C PHE A 235 10.67 9.03 13.38
N ARG A 236 11.88 9.27 13.86
CA ARG A 236 12.22 10.33 14.82
C ARG A 236 13.24 11.31 14.26
N GLY A 237 13.16 11.59 12.97
CA GLY A 237 14.15 12.35 12.23
C GLY A 237 14.40 13.77 12.75
N THR A 238 13.41 14.41 13.39
CA THR A 238 13.58 15.76 13.96
C THR A 238 14.46 15.79 15.19
N SER A 239 14.71 14.66 15.85
CA SER A 239 15.61 14.56 16.99
C SER A 239 17.05 14.21 16.62
N LEU A 240 17.32 13.89 15.34
CA LEU A 240 18.64 13.55 14.85
C LEU A 240 19.51 14.81 14.61
N LYS A 241 20.82 14.67 14.80
CA LYS A 241 21.79 15.78 14.64
C LYS A 241 22.95 15.36 13.74
N PRO A 242 23.21 16.13 12.66
CA PRO A 242 22.32 17.14 12.10
C PRO A 242 20.98 16.52 11.68
N MET A 243 19.94 17.35 11.56
CA MET A 243 18.61 16.87 11.16
C MET A 243 18.60 16.49 9.67
N PRO A 244 18.03 15.32 9.28
CA PRO A 244 17.87 14.96 7.87
C PRO A 244 17.08 16.02 7.09
N PRO A 245 17.42 16.27 5.81
CA PRO A 245 16.98 17.47 5.10
C PRO A 245 15.51 17.46 4.68
N GLY A 246 14.94 16.30 4.37
CA GLY A 246 13.60 16.18 3.82
C GLY A 246 12.51 16.37 4.89
N ALA A 247 11.62 17.34 4.67
CA ALA A 247 10.48 17.60 5.54
C ALA A 247 9.34 16.61 5.34
N SER A 248 8.58 16.34 6.40
CA SER A 248 7.37 15.51 6.39
C SER A 248 6.18 16.32 6.94
N LYS A 249 4.95 15.88 6.57
CA LYS A 249 3.72 16.35 7.23
C LYS A 249 3.64 15.90 8.68
N ASP A 250 4.23 14.75 9.02
CA ASP A 250 4.40 14.32 10.40
C ASP A 250 5.55 15.11 11.05
N LYS A 251 5.27 15.76 12.17
CA LYS A 251 6.21 16.63 12.89
C LYS A 251 7.48 15.93 13.37
N HIS A 252 7.46 14.62 13.55
CA HIS A 252 8.58 13.84 14.04
C HIS A 252 9.42 13.21 12.93
N VAL A 253 8.84 13.05 11.74
CA VAL A 253 9.47 12.33 10.62
C VAL A 253 10.34 13.27 9.79
N ARG A 254 11.47 12.74 9.31
CA ARG A 254 12.31 13.37 8.28
C ARG A 254 12.69 12.37 7.21
N TYR A 255 13.06 12.88 6.05
CA TYR A 255 13.44 12.09 4.90
C TYR A 255 14.87 12.41 4.44
N LEU A 256 15.48 11.40 3.83
CA LEU A 256 16.62 11.55 2.94
C LEU A 256 16.19 10.94 1.58
N ASP A 257 16.12 11.77 0.55
CA ASP A 257 15.87 11.31 -0.82
C ASP A 257 17.22 11.11 -1.50
N ILE A 258 17.48 9.91 -2.04
CA ILE A 258 18.74 9.53 -2.70
C ILE A 258 18.45 9.34 -4.18
N HIS A 259 19.08 10.15 -5.03
CA HIS A 259 18.98 10.09 -6.48
C HIS A 259 20.13 9.27 -7.08
N GLU A 260 20.12 9.05 -8.39
CA GLU A 260 21.06 8.15 -9.08
C GLU A 260 22.52 8.58 -8.94
N ASP A 261 22.77 9.88 -9.02
CA ASP A 261 24.12 10.46 -9.01
C ASP A 261 24.54 10.99 -7.63
N ASP A 262 23.72 10.76 -6.59
CA ASP A 262 24.04 11.24 -5.24
C ASP A 262 25.10 10.36 -4.58
N GLU A 263 26.14 11.00 -4.03
CA GLU A 263 27.07 10.35 -3.12
C GLU A 263 26.48 10.25 -1.71
N ILE A 264 26.42 9.03 -1.17
CA ILE A 264 25.89 8.79 0.18
C ILE A 264 27.02 9.03 1.17
N ASP A 265 26.86 10.03 2.04
CA ASP A 265 27.76 10.23 3.18
C ASP A 265 27.55 9.12 4.24
N ASP A 266 28.32 8.05 4.11
CA ASP A 266 28.26 6.87 4.98
C ASP A 266 28.46 7.22 6.46
N ALA A 267 29.32 8.17 6.75
CA ALA A 267 29.60 8.58 8.11
C ALA A 267 28.38 9.29 8.72
N GLN A 268 27.73 10.14 7.94
CA GLN A 268 26.54 10.85 8.39
C GLN A 268 25.34 9.89 8.50
N VAL A 269 25.12 9.03 7.52
CA VAL A 269 24.02 8.02 7.54
C VAL A 269 24.21 7.07 8.72
N THR A 270 25.43 6.58 8.96
CA THR A 270 25.77 5.73 10.13
C THR A 270 25.49 6.45 11.45
N ARG A 271 25.80 7.74 11.54
CA ARG A 271 25.52 8.58 12.72
C ARG A 271 24.02 8.66 12.98
N TRP A 272 23.22 8.91 11.94
CA TRP A 272 21.75 8.93 12.04
C TRP A 272 21.18 7.57 12.45
N ILE A 273 21.68 6.48 11.88
CA ILE A 273 21.25 5.11 12.23
C ILE A 273 21.44 4.87 13.74
N LYS A 274 22.64 5.15 14.26
CA LYS A 274 22.96 4.95 15.69
C LYS A 274 22.08 5.82 16.60
N GLN A 275 21.88 7.09 16.26
CA GLN A 275 21.00 7.99 17.02
C GLN A 275 19.55 7.53 17.01
N ALA A 276 19.05 7.12 15.83
CA ALA A 276 17.67 6.69 15.68
C ALA A 276 17.38 5.35 16.37
N ALA A 277 18.32 4.40 16.31
CA ALA A 277 18.19 3.11 16.98
C ALA A 277 18.21 3.21 18.52
N ALA A 278 18.81 4.27 19.07
CA ALA A 278 18.83 4.55 20.51
C ALA A 278 17.55 5.21 21.04
N GLN A 279 16.58 5.53 20.17
CA GLN A 279 15.33 6.21 20.53
C GLN A 279 14.12 5.26 20.36
N PRO A 280 13.00 5.55 21.06
CA PRO A 280 11.75 4.83 20.80
C PRO A 280 11.34 4.95 19.35
N GLY A 281 11.18 3.81 18.68
CA GLY A 281 10.83 3.72 17.28
C GLY A 281 9.33 3.81 17.02
N TYR A 282 8.96 3.63 15.76
CA TYR A 282 7.59 3.53 15.30
C TYR A 282 7.07 2.10 15.53
N LEU A 283 5.94 1.97 16.23
CA LEU A 283 5.26 0.70 16.44
C LEU A 283 4.33 0.47 15.24
N ALA A 284 4.78 -0.29 14.26
CA ALA A 284 3.99 -0.66 13.09
C ALA A 284 2.99 -1.77 13.46
N PRO A 285 1.68 -1.61 13.19
CA PRO A 285 0.67 -2.63 13.42
C PRO A 285 0.82 -3.86 12.53
#